data_0910c43606b4e5075c936c5fba68ee61
#
_entry.id   0910c43606b4e5075c936c5fba68ee61
#
_cell.length_a   1.000
_cell.length_b   1.000
_cell.length_c   1.000
_cell.angle_alpha   90.00
_cell.angle_beta   90.00
_cell.angle_gamma   90.00
#
_symmetry.space_group_name_H-M   'P 1'
#
loop_
_entity.id
_entity.type
_entity.pdbx_description
1 polymer ?
#
loop_
_entity_poly.entity_id
_entity_poly.type
_entity_poly.pdbx_seq_one_letter_code
_entity_poly.pdbx_strand_id
1 'polypeptide(L)'
;MNLDDTIVAIATPPGRGGIGVVRVAGSEARAIVAPMLSLKHELVPGRAVFTELIEPSTQPEIATNHGRTAAPGRAAEQSSAALNVTSSPSRIDEVVVTYFAKPHSYTTDDIIEISAHGSPVVLRHIVELALARGARLAEPGEFTMRAFLNGRIDLTQAEAVRDLIDSQTLFQAKVAAQQLDGALSHRLQPIKHKLVALIARLEAGIDFAEDDVSILPDAVILEQIEDVQKPLTELAATFAYGKLVHEGLTLAIIGRPNVGKSSLFNRLVERERAIVTATPGTTRDLVTETVAIEGIPVKLIDTAGIRRAHDEAESIGIRKSLETLADADLVLLVLDVTQPLSQEDEELLEEVGTRPSLVVENKTDLCTQPSNDGSQPTAMGRISTSARTGEGIPALRAAILRQVSGDTGMPGQTALLTNARHQSLVTQSVAALAAAQDAVAIRIPHEMLLLDLYNALRPLDEITGATTNDDILDLIFSTFCIGK
;
A
#
# COMPACT_ATOMS: atom_id res chain seq x y z
N MET A 1 -7.53 5.22 -22.00
CA MET A 1 -7.36 3.74 -21.82
C MET A 1 -8.55 3.02 -22.45
N ASN A 2 -8.33 1.91 -23.17
CA ASN A 2 -9.44 1.10 -23.73
C ASN A 2 -9.78 0.00 -22.72
N LEU A 3 -10.98 0.02 -22.14
CA LEU A 3 -11.43 -0.97 -21.16
C LEU A 3 -12.04 -2.22 -21.81
N ASP A 4 -12.30 -2.18 -23.11
CA ASP A 4 -12.94 -3.29 -23.84
C ASP A 4 -11.92 -4.35 -24.32
N ASP A 5 -10.62 -4.07 -24.19
CA ASP A 5 -9.57 -5.01 -24.60
C ASP A 5 -9.30 -6.07 -23.51
N THR A 6 -8.69 -7.17 -23.94
CA THR A 6 -8.27 -8.24 -23.04
C THR A 6 -6.81 -8.08 -22.69
N ILE A 7 -6.51 -8.06 -21.39
CA ILE A 7 -5.17 -7.87 -20.86
C ILE A 7 -4.57 -9.15 -20.28
N VAL A 8 -3.24 -9.23 -20.30
CA VAL A 8 -2.49 -10.36 -19.75
C VAL A 8 -1.29 -9.87 -18.92
N ALA A 9 -1.05 -10.52 -17.78
CA ALA A 9 0.18 -10.31 -17.01
C ALA A 9 0.55 -11.53 -16.16
N ILE A 10 1.83 -11.59 -15.74
CA ILE A 10 2.27 -12.48 -14.67
C ILE A 10 1.82 -11.86 -13.34
N ALA A 11 1.01 -12.59 -12.57
CA ALA A 11 0.41 -12.12 -11.30
C ALA A 11 1.21 -12.51 -10.05
N THR A 12 2.28 -13.28 -10.19
CA THR A 12 3.19 -13.66 -9.10
C THR A 12 4.47 -12.85 -9.14
N PRO A 13 5.16 -12.64 -7.97
CA PRO A 13 6.43 -11.92 -7.93
C PRO A 13 7.46 -12.48 -8.93
N PRO A 14 8.37 -11.66 -9.48
CA PRO A 14 9.42 -12.11 -10.38
C PRO A 14 10.40 -13.05 -9.66
N GLY A 15 10.89 -14.07 -10.39
CA GLY A 15 11.86 -15.04 -9.86
C GLY A 15 11.47 -16.48 -10.16
N ARG A 16 12.18 -17.41 -9.53
CA ARG A 16 11.91 -18.86 -9.62
C ARG A 16 11.12 -19.31 -8.40
N GLY A 17 10.05 -20.05 -8.62
CA GLY A 17 9.20 -20.58 -7.55
C GLY A 17 8.60 -21.94 -7.92
N GLY A 18 7.92 -22.59 -6.99
CA GLY A 18 7.18 -23.83 -7.28
C GLY A 18 6.02 -23.58 -8.24
N ILE A 19 5.33 -22.46 -8.09
CA ILE A 19 4.17 -22.06 -8.89
C ILE A 19 4.31 -20.61 -9.33
N GLY A 20 3.90 -20.32 -10.58
CA GLY A 20 3.71 -18.98 -11.09
C GLY A 20 2.34 -18.86 -11.74
N VAL A 21 1.70 -17.71 -11.65
CA VAL A 21 0.36 -17.45 -12.15
C VAL A 21 0.40 -16.40 -13.26
N VAL A 22 -0.19 -16.71 -14.40
CA VAL A 22 -0.49 -15.75 -15.46
C VAL A 22 -2.00 -15.50 -15.44
N ARG A 23 -2.38 -14.22 -15.43
CA ARG A 23 -3.77 -13.76 -15.41
C ARG A 23 -4.13 -13.13 -16.75
N VAL A 24 -5.25 -13.53 -17.32
CA VAL A 24 -5.85 -12.95 -18.53
C VAL A 24 -7.24 -12.44 -18.17
N ALA A 25 -7.53 -11.17 -18.42
CA ALA A 25 -8.83 -10.55 -18.09
C ALA A 25 -9.39 -9.75 -19.25
N GLY A 26 -10.67 -9.87 -19.50
CA GLY A 26 -11.40 -9.17 -20.55
C GLY A 26 -12.39 -10.08 -21.27
N SER A 27 -13.19 -9.50 -22.20
CA SER A 27 -14.25 -10.21 -22.92
C SER A 27 -13.76 -11.41 -23.72
N GLU A 28 -12.53 -11.35 -24.25
CA GLU A 28 -11.93 -12.40 -25.09
C GLU A 28 -11.03 -13.36 -24.30
N ALA A 29 -10.96 -13.25 -22.97
CA ALA A 29 -10.05 -14.06 -22.14
C ALA A 29 -10.19 -15.57 -22.40
N ARG A 30 -11.43 -16.04 -22.55
CA ARG A 30 -11.73 -17.45 -22.83
C ARG A 30 -11.32 -17.86 -24.25
N ALA A 31 -11.60 -17.04 -25.24
CA ALA A 31 -11.26 -17.31 -26.64
C ALA A 31 -9.73 -17.34 -26.86
N ILE A 32 -9.00 -16.51 -26.12
CA ILE A 32 -7.53 -16.42 -26.17
C ILE A 32 -6.88 -17.63 -25.50
N VAL A 33 -7.35 -18.03 -24.31
CA VAL A 33 -6.69 -19.05 -23.49
C VAL A 33 -7.06 -20.47 -23.88
N ALA A 34 -8.32 -20.76 -24.28
CA ALA A 34 -8.77 -22.11 -24.57
C ALA A 34 -7.92 -22.86 -25.63
N PRO A 35 -7.45 -22.19 -26.72
CA PRO A 35 -6.58 -22.84 -27.69
C PRO A 35 -5.17 -23.19 -27.24
N MET A 36 -4.74 -22.60 -26.10
CA MET A 36 -3.43 -22.86 -25.50
C MET A 36 -3.44 -24.10 -24.60
N LEU A 37 -4.59 -24.72 -24.40
CA LEU A 37 -4.83 -25.77 -23.42
C LEU A 37 -5.35 -27.03 -24.07
N SER A 38 -4.93 -28.20 -23.59
CA SER A 38 -5.45 -29.52 -23.99
C SER A 38 -6.70 -29.87 -23.18
N LEU A 39 -7.79 -29.13 -23.42
CA LEU A 39 -9.02 -29.27 -22.65
C LEU A 39 -9.86 -30.46 -23.11
N LYS A 40 -10.28 -31.31 -22.18
CA LYS A 40 -11.26 -32.41 -22.45
C LYS A 40 -12.70 -31.91 -22.37
N HIS A 41 -12.96 -30.85 -21.63
CA HIS A 41 -14.26 -30.23 -21.42
C HIS A 41 -14.09 -28.69 -21.36
N GLU A 42 -15.17 -27.97 -21.58
CA GLU A 42 -15.17 -26.52 -21.44
C GLU A 42 -14.82 -26.06 -20.01
N LEU A 43 -14.20 -24.90 -19.89
CA LEU A 43 -13.92 -24.28 -18.59
C LEU A 43 -15.24 -23.88 -17.93
N VAL A 44 -15.45 -24.35 -16.70
CA VAL A 44 -16.63 -24.04 -15.89
C VAL A 44 -16.25 -22.98 -14.85
N PRO A 45 -17.04 -21.90 -14.69
CA PRO A 45 -16.76 -20.87 -13.70
C PRO A 45 -16.59 -21.42 -12.28
N GLY A 46 -15.56 -20.92 -11.57
CA GLY A 46 -15.28 -21.31 -10.19
C GLY A 46 -14.67 -22.70 -10.01
N ARG A 47 -14.35 -23.41 -11.10
CA ARG A 47 -13.69 -24.72 -11.05
C ARG A 47 -12.25 -24.65 -11.55
N ALA A 48 -11.34 -25.23 -10.77
CA ALA A 48 -9.97 -25.46 -11.19
C ALA A 48 -9.91 -26.74 -12.07
N VAL A 49 -9.22 -26.65 -13.21
CA VAL A 49 -9.05 -27.74 -14.17
C VAL A 49 -7.56 -28.02 -14.32
N PHE A 50 -7.14 -29.26 -14.08
CA PHE A 50 -5.80 -29.72 -14.38
C PHE A 50 -5.72 -30.12 -15.86
N THR A 51 -4.79 -29.54 -16.62
CA THR A 51 -4.63 -29.74 -18.05
C THR A 51 -3.19 -29.50 -18.49
N GLU A 52 -2.92 -29.74 -19.77
CA GLU A 52 -1.63 -29.42 -20.37
C GLU A 52 -1.67 -28.09 -21.10
N LEU A 53 -0.63 -27.31 -20.92
CA LEU A 53 -0.30 -26.16 -21.76
C LEU A 53 0.36 -26.69 -23.04
N ILE A 54 -0.17 -26.34 -24.18
CA ILE A 54 0.30 -26.80 -25.48
C ILE A 54 0.70 -25.64 -26.39
N GLU A 55 1.66 -25.90 -27.25
CA GLU A 55 1.98 -24.98 -28.34
C GLU A 55 0.99 -25.23 -29.49
N PRO A 56 0.16 -24.24 -29.84
CA PRO A 56 -0.81 -24.44 -30.92
C PRO A 56 -0.07 -24.61 -32.23
N SER A 57 -0.50 -25.61 -33.04
CA SER A 57 0.05 -25.86 -34.37
C SER A 57 -0.17 -24.64 -35.27
N THR A 58 0.91 -23.98 -35.68
CA THR A 58 0.91 -22.97 -36.74
C THR A 58 0.71 -23.63 -38.08
N GLN A 59 -0.54 -23.95 -38.45
CA GLN A 59 -0.88 -24.17 -39.84
C GLN A 59 -1.79 -23.05 -40.31
N PRO A 60 -1.39 -22.23 -41.32
CA PRO A 60 -2.37 -21.45 -42.08
C PRO A 60 -3.31 -22.45 -42.78
N GLU A 61 -4.62 -22.34 -42.54
CA GLU A 61 -5.62 -22.95 -43.39
C GLU A 61 -5.42 -22.43 -44.82
N ILE A 62 -4.74 -23.22 -45.63
CA ILE A 62 -4.76 -23.01 -47.09
C ILE A 62 -6.14 -23.44 -47.52
N ALA A 63 -7.05 -22.48 -47.70
CA ALA A 63 -8.33 -22.71 -48.36
C ALA A 63 -8.05 -23.17 -49.79
N THR A 64 -8.05 -24.48 -50.00
CA THR A 64 -8.01 -25.09 -51.35
C THR A 64 -9.35 -24.87 -52.01
N ASN A 65 -9.39 -23.80 -52.80
CA ASN A 65 -10.50 -23.53 -53.70
C ASN A 65 -10.43 -24.53 -54.85
N HIS A 66 -11.24 -25.59 -54.81
CA HIS A 66 -11.39 -26.58 -55.88
C HIS A 66 -12.18 -25.96 -57.04
N GLY A 67 -11.48 -25.31 -57.94
CA GLY A 67 -11.98 -25.04 -59.30
C GLY A 67 -11.69 -26.26 -60.22
N ARG A 68 -12.71 -26.99 -60.57
CA ARG A 68 -12.66 -28.07 -61.60
C ARG A 68 -12.40 -27.46 -62.96
N THR A 69 -11.35 -27.92 -63.67
CA THR A 69 -11.39 -28.14 -65.14
C THR A 69 -10.48 -29.30 -65.49
N ALA A 70 -11.05 -30.25 -66.25
CA ALA A 70 -10.42 -31.46 -66.69
C ALA A 70 -9.68 -31.28 -68.00
N ALA A 71 -8.58 -32.03 -68.21
CA ALA A 71 -8.32 -32.87 -69.41
C ALA A 71 -6.88 -33.46 -69.41
N PRO A 72 -6.58 -34.55 -70.16
CA PRO A 72 -5.70 -35.62 -69.70
C PRO A 72 -4.32 -35.62 -70.40
N GLY A 73 -3.34 -36.28 -69.75
CA GLY A 73 -2.06 -36.56 -70.46
C GLY A 73 -0.95 -37.13 -69.59
N ARG A 74 -0.82 -38.45 -69.62
CA ARG A 74 0.37 -39.30 -69.46
C ARG A 74 1.27 -39.22 -68.18
N ALA A 75 1.41 -40.42 -67.64
CA ALA A 75 2.25 -40.96 -66.62
C ALA A 75 3.69 -40.46 -66.53
N ALA A 76 4.16 -40.19 -65.30
CA ALA A 76 5.48 -40.58 -64.83
C ALA A 76 5.35 -40.82 -63.30
N GLU A 77 5.60 -42.05 -62.89
CA GLU A 77 5.76 -42.48 -61.52
C GLU A 77 6.99 -41.79 -60.91
N GLN A 78 6.78 -40.96 -59.90
CA GLN A 78 7.79 -40.69 -58.88
C GLN A 78 7.07 -40.65 -57.52
N SER A 79 7.25 -41.75 -56.82
CA SER A 79 6.90 -41.94 -55.41
C SER A 79 7.67 -40.89 -54.57
N SER A 80 7.03 -39.78 -54.23
CA SER A 80 7.41 -38.97 -53.11
C SER A 80 6.43 -39.25 -51.99
N ALA A 81 6.82 -40.11 -51.06
CA ALA A 81 6.15 -40.26 -49.77
C ALA A 81 6.18 -38.89 -49.10
N ALA A 82 5.10 -38.15 -49.24
CA ALA A 82 4.84 -37.00 -48.37
C ALA A 82 4.69 -37.54 -46.95
N LEU A 83 5.74 -37.38 -46.18
CA LEU A 83 5.68 -37.51 -44.72
C LEU A 83 4.63 -36.49 -44.23
N ASN A 84 3.40 -36.94 -44.07
CA ASN A 84 2.41 -36.26 -43.25
C ASN A 84 2.92 -36.27 -41.81
N VAL A 85 3.84 -35.39 -41.47
CA VAL A 85 4.13 -35.07 -40.09
C VAL A 85 2.95 -34.26 -39.56
N THR A 86 1.91 -34.97 -39.12
CA THR A 86 0.95 -34.42 -38.19
C THR A 86 1.74 -34.20 -36.89
N SER A 87 2.37 -33.02 -36.75
CA SER A 87 2.99 -32.64 -35.49
C SER A 87 1.88 -32.51 -34.45
N SER A 88 1.78 -33.49 -33.56
CA SER A 88 0.99 -33.37 -32.35
C SER A 88 1.40 -32.09 -31.65
N PRO A 89 0.48 -31.30 -31.10
CA PRO A 89 0.81 -30.08 -30.38
C PRO A 89 1.86 -30.39 -29.31
N SER A 90 2.95 -29.60 -29.29
CA SER A 90 4.04 -29.83 -28.34
C SER A 90 3.56 -29.42 -26.97
N ARG A 91 3.66 -30.34 -26.02
CA ARG A 91 3.36 -30.03 -24.60
C ARG A 91 4.49 -29.15 -24.03
N ILE A 92 4.11 -28.04 -23.36
CA ILE A 92 5.00 -27.08 -22.72
C ILE A 92 5.09 -27.38 -21.22
N ASP A 93 3.92 -27.47 -20.54
CA ASP A 93 3.84 -27.65 -19.09
C ASP A 93 2.52 -28.32 -18.69
N GLU A 94 2.43 -28.78 -17.44
CA GLU A 94 1.19 -29.15 -16.77
C GLU A 94 0.72 -27.97 -15.93
N VAL A 95 -0.54 -27.57 -16.11
CA VAL A 95 -1.08 -26.36 -15.52
C VAL A 95 -2.43 -26.61 -14.82
N VAL A 96 -2.70 -25.78 -13.82
CA VAL A 96 -4.04 -25.67 -13.24
C VAL A 96 -4.66 -24.37 -13.73
N VAL A 97 -5.82 -24.44 -14.35
CA VAL A 97 -6.52 -23.29 -14.91
C VAL A 97 -7.81 -23.05 -14.16
N THR A 98 -8.03 -21.82 -13.75
CA THR A 98 -9.25 -21.38 -13.07
C THR A 98 -9.92 -20.29 -13.88
N TYR A 99 -11.22 -20.44 -14.14
CA TYR A 99 -12.04 -19.47 -14.83
C TYR A 99 -13.01 -18.78 -13.87
N PHE A 100 -13.01 -17.45 -13.88
CA PHE A 100 -13.94 -16.60 -13.13
C PHE A 100 -14.79 -15.83 -14.13
N ALA A 101 -16.07 -16.16 -14.19
CA ALA A 101 -16.99 -15.54 -15.15
C ALA A 101 -17.50 -14.18 -14.65
N LYS A 102 -17.69 -13.25 -15.57
CA LYS A 102 -18.40 -11.99 -15.37
C LYS A 102 -19.78 -12.23 -14.74
N PRO A 103 -20.23 -11.41 -13.75
CA PRO A 103 -19.52 -10.33 -13.08
C PRO A 103 -18.73 -10.80 -11.83
N HIS A 104 -18.68 -12.11 -11.55
CA HIS A 104 -18.11 -12.69 -10.32
C HIS A 104 -16.60 -12.96 -10.45
N SER A 105 -15.85 -11.92 -10.84
CA SER A 105 -14.40 -11.93 -10.96
C SER A 105 -13.77 -10.73 -10.29
N TYR A 106 -12.44 -10.63 -10.28
CA TYR A 106 -11.75 -9.49 -9.65
C TYR A 106 -12.00 -8.18 -10.40
N THR A 107 -11.98 -8.17 -11.73
CA THR A 107 -12.22 -6.98 -12.56
C THR A 107 -13.67 -6.80 -12.96
N THR A 108 -14.55 -7.73 -12.58
CA THR A 108 -15.93 -7.92 -13.06
C THR A 108 -16.04 -8.37 -14.52
N ASP A 109 -14.94 -8.50 -15.26
CA ASP A 109 -14.89 -9.15 -16.57
C ASP A 109 -14.53 -10.62 -16.45
N ASP A 110 -14.55 -11.36 -17.57
CA ASP A 110 -14.05 -12.73 -17.57
C ASP A 110 -12.56 -12.76 -17.22
N ILE A 111 -12.19 -13.60 -16.25
CA ILE A 111 -10.79 -13.81 -15.86
C ILE A 111 -10.43 -15.28 -15.97
N ILE A 112 -9.27 -15.57 -16.57
CA ILE A 112 -8.64 -16.88 -16.51
C ILE A 112 -7.28 -16.75 -15.84
N GLU A 113 -7.06 -17.57 -14.82
CA GLU A 113 -5.77 -17.75 -14.17
C GLU A 113 -5.15 -19.08 -14.56
N ILE A 114 -3.92 -19.04 -15.09
CA ILE A 114 -3.11 -20.18 -15.46
C ILE A 114 -2.00 -20.32 -14.44
N SER A 115 -2.09 -21.31 -13.56
CA SER A 115 -1.07 -21.68 -12.59
C SER A 115 -0.16 -22.73 -13.22
N ALA A 116 1.05 -22.33 -13.57
CA ALA A 116 2.10 -23.14 -14.18
C ALA A 116 3.27 -23.35 -13.19
N HIS A 117 4.27 -24.14 -13.56
CA HIS A 117 5.52 -24.13 -12.83
C HIS A 117 6.16 -22.74 -12.85
N GLY A 118 6.67 -22.26 -11.70
CA GLY A 118 7.19 -20.89 -11.51
C GLY A 118 8.54 -20.67 -12.20
N SER A 119 8.65 -21.07 -13.47
CA SER A 119 9.78 -20.78 -14.34
C SER A 119 9.53 -19.44 -15.06
N PRO A 120 10.40 -18.43 -14.93
CA PRO A 120 10.27 -17.19 -15.67
C PRO A 120 10.17 -17.37 -17.18
N VAL A 121 10.75 -18.42 -17.74
CA VAL A 121 10.71 -18.74 -19.17
C VAL A 121 9.31 -19.22 -19.55
N VAL A 122 8.73 -20.17 -18.78
CA VAL A 122 7.38 -20.71 -19.03
C VAL A 122 6.33 -19.61 -18.89
N LEU A 123 6.41 -18.81 -17.79
CA LEU A 123 5.44 -17.74 -17.55
C LEU A 123 5.49 -16.67 -18.64
N ARG A 124 6.68 -16.28 -19.09
CA ARG A 124 6.84 -15.34 -20.21
C ARG A 124 6.26 -15.91 -21.50
N HIS A 125 6.51 -17.19 -21.78
CA HIS A 125 5.99 -17.85 -22.97
C HIS A 125 4.46 -17.91 -22.96
N ILE A 126 3.80 -18.16 -21.81
CA ILE A 126 2.34 -18.08 -21.67
C ILE A 126 1.83 -16.67 -22.04
N VAL A 127 2.52 -15.62 -21.56
CA VAL A 127 2.17 -14.23 -21.91
C VAL A 127 2.32 -14.02 -23.42
N GLU A 128 3.43 -14.46 -24.05
CA GLU A 128 3.67 -14.33 -25.49
C GLU A 128 2.58 -15.05 -26.31
N LEU A 129 2.16 -16.24 -25.89
CA LEU A 129 1.06 -16.98 -26.52
C LEU A 129 -0.26 -16.21 -26.43
N ALA A 130 -0.54 -15.54 -25.32
CA ALA A 130 -1.75 -14.73 -25.16
C ALA A 130 -1.69 -13.45 -26.01
N LEU A 131 -0.53 -12.78 -26.05
CA LEU A 131 -0.31 -11.60 -26.90
C LEU A 131 -0.48 -11.92 -28.40
N ALA A 132 0.07 -13.05 -28.85
CA ALA A 132 -0.08 -13.50 -30.23
C ALA A 132 -1.55 -13.80 -30.62
N ARG A 133 -2.46 -13.93 -29.64
CA ARG A 133 -3.90 -14.17 -29.81
C ARG A 133 -4.77 -12.94 -29.57
N GLY A 134 -4.16 -11.76 -29.45
CA GLY A 134 -4.89 -10.51 -29.35
C GLY A 134 -5.05 -9.96 -27.92
N ALA A 135 -4.48 -10.59 -26.89
CA ALA A 135 -4.35 -9.93 -25.61
C ALA A 135 -3.35 -8.76 -25.72
N ARG A 136 -3.47 -7.77 -24.84
CA ARG A 136 -2.49 -6.72 -24.62
C ARG A 136 -1.79 -6.95 -23.27
N LEU A 137 -0.53 -6.54 -23.17
CA LEU A 137 0.13 -6.53 -21.87
C LEU A 137 -0.56 -5.53 -20.91
N ALA A 138 -0.84 -5.97 -19.70
CA ALA A 138 -1.42 -5.10 -18.68
C ALA A 138 -0.44 -4.03 -18.20
N GLU A 139 -0.95 -2.83 -17.96
CA GLU A 139 -0.22 -1.75 -17.30
C GLU A 139 -0.14 -1.99 -15.78
N PRO A 140 0.76 -1.29 -15.05
CA PRO A 140 0.79 -1.35 -13.59
C PRO A 140 -0.59 -1.02 -12.99
N GLY A 141 -1.06 -1.83 -12.04
CA GLY A 141 -2.34 -1.63 -11.35
C GLY A 141 -3.60 -1.79 -12.19
N GLU A 142 -3.52 -2.17 -13.47
CA GLU A 142 -4.65 -2.14 -14.39
C GLU A 142 -5.81 -3.08 -13.99
N PHE A 143 -5.53 -4.25 -13.43
CA PHE A 143 -6.60 -5.12 -12.93
C PHE A 143 -7.38 -4.48 -11.77
N THR A 144 -6.69 -3.82 -10.85
CA THR A 144 -7.33 -3.12 -9.72
C THR A 144 -8.07 -1.87 -10.17
N MET A 145 -7.50 -1.14 -11.14
CA MET A 145 -8.17 0.01 -11.75
C MET A 145 -9.47 -0.39 -12.47
N ARG A 146 -9.47 -1.52 -13.23
CA ARG A 146 -10.71 -2.06 -13.84
C ARG A 146 -11.73 -2.44 -12.78
N ALA A 147 -11.31 -3.04 -11.67
CA ALA A 147 -12.19 -3.34 -10.54
C ALA A 147 -12.84 -2.06 -9.96
N PHE A 148 -12.10 -0.97 -9.86
CA PHE A 148 -12.59 0.34 -9.44
C PHE A 148 -13.54 0.95 -10.48
N LEU A 149 -13.15 1.04 -11.75
CA LEU A 149 -13.96 1.65 -12.81
C LEU A 149 -15.27 0.87 -13.06
N ASN A 150 -15.25 -0.44 -12.86
CA ASN A 150 -16.43 -1.29 -12.93
C ASN A 150 -17.28 -1.29 -11.64
N GLY A 151 -16.94 -0.46 -10.65
CA GLY A 151 -17.72 -0.25 -9.42
C GLY A 151 -17.69 -1.41 -8.42
N ARG A 152 -16.74 -2.34 -8.54
CA ARG A 152 -16.59 -3.43 -7.58
C ARG A 152 -15.98 -2.97 -6.26
N ILE A 153 -15.01 -2.07 -6.33
CA ILE A 153 -14.32 -1.47 -5.20
C ILE A 153 -14.28 0.04 -5.39
N ASP A 154 -14.20 0.79 -4.30
CA ASP A 154 -13.94 2.23 -4.36
C ASP A 154 -12.42 2.54 -4.36
N LEU A 155 -12.07 3.83 -4.46
CA LEU A 155 -10.67 4.23 -4.57
C LEU A 155 -9.87 3.93 -3.29
N THR A 156 -10.50 4.05 -2.10
CA THR A 156 -9.85 3.74 -0.82
C THR A 156 -9.53 2.24 -0.70
N GLN A 157 -10.43 1.40 -1.20
CA GLN A 157 -10.25 -0.05 -1.27
C GLN A 157 -9.18 -0.44 -2.30
N ALA A 158 -9.13 0.26 -3.44
CA ALA A 158 -8.09 0.06 -4.44
C ALA A 158 -6.69 0.37 -3.87
N GLU A 159 -6.52 1.49 -3.18
CA GLU A 159 -5.25 1.83 -2.50
C GLU A 159 -4.89 0.78 -1.44
N ALA A 160 -5.86 0.28 -0.69
CA ALA A 160 -5.65 -0.75 0.34
C ALA A 160 -5.15 -2.09 -0.22
N VAL A 161 -5.41 -2.42 -1.50
CA VAL A 161 -4.81 -3.60 -2.17
C VAL A 161 -3.29 -3.51 -2.18
N ARG A 162 -2.75 -2.34 -2.50
CA ARG A 162 -1.31 -2.09 -2.51
C ARG A 162 -0.75 -2.16 -1.09
N ASP A 163 -1.39 -1.48 -0.13
CA ASP A 163 -0.96 -1.45 1.27
C ASP A 163 -0.90 -2.85 1.88
N LEU A 164 -1.85 -3.72 1.51
CA LEU A 164 -1.85 -5.12 1.95
C LEU A 164 -0.67 -5.92 1.38
N ILE A 165 -0.29 -5.67 0.12
CA ILE A 165 0.83 -6.34 -0.54
C ILE A 165 2.17 -5.87 0.05
N ASP A 166 2.29 -4.58 0.31
CA ASP A 166 3.51 -3.94 0.80
C ASP A 166 3.69 -4.09 2.32
N SER A 167 2.70 -4.65 3.03
CA SER A 167 2.73 -4.80 4.48
C SER A 167 3.92 -5.65 4.96
N GLN A 168 4.67 -5.14 5.92
CA GLN A 168 5.85 -5.78 6.52
C GLN A 168 5.53 -6.46 7.85
N THR A 169 4.39 -6.11 8.46
CA THR A 169 3.93 -6.70 9.72
C THR A 169 2.50 -7.21 9.59
N LEU A 170 2.15 -8.21 10.42
CA LEU A 170 0.78 -8.72 10.46
C LEU A 170 -0.23 -7.64 10.88
N PHE A 171 0.18 -6.69 11.70
CA PHE A 171 -0.68 -5.58 12.11
C PHE A 171 -0.98 -4.65 10.93
N GLN A 172 0.03 -4.27 10.12
CA GLN A 172 -0.19 -3.54 8.87
C GLN A 172 -1.15 -4.27 7.94
N ALA A 173 -0.91 -5.57 7.72
CA ALA A 173 -1.77 -6.39 6.88
C ALA A 173 -3.23 -6.41 7.36
N LYS A 174 -3.46 -6.47 8.69
CA LYS A 174 -4.81 -6.41 9.26
C LYS A 174 -5.47 -5.05 9.04
N VAL A 175 -4.73 -3.95 9.21
CA VAL A 175 -5.25 -2.59 8.97
C VAL A 175 -5.57 -2.40 7.48
N ALA A 176 -4.68 -2.82 6.58
CA ALA A 176 -4.92 -2.78 5.15
C ALA A 176 -6.13 -3.65 4.73
N ALA A 177 -6.29 -4.85 5.31
CA ALA A 177 -7.44 -5.70 5.06
C ALA A 177 -8.76 -5.04 5.51
N GLN A 178 -8.79 -4.36 6.66
CA GLN A 178 -9.97 -3.60 7.10
C GLN A 178 -10.31 -2.44 6.14
N GLN A 179 -9.29 -1.77 5.60
CA GLN A 179 -9.50 -0.73 4.58
C GLN A 179 -10.01 -1.32 3.26
N LEU A 180 -9.48 -2.47 2.85
CA LEU A 180 -9.96 -3.21 1.70
C LEU A 180 -11.43 -3.66 1.86
N ASP A 181 -11.87 -3.95 3.08
CA ASP A 181 -13.28 -4.21 3.41
C ASP A 181 -14.14 -2.94 3.42
N GLY A 182 -13.56 -1.76 3.13
CA GLY A 182 -14.29 -0.48 3.02
C GLY A 182 -14.47 0.27 4.34
N ALA A 183 -13.66 0.02 5.37
CA ALA A 183 -13.83 0.64 6.69
C ALA A 183 -13.85 2.18 6.64
N LEU A 184 -12.99 2.80 5.80
CA LEU A 184 -12.97 4.26 5.64
C LEU A 184 -14.23 4.77 4.94
N SER A 185 -14.62 4.15 3.85
CA SER A 185 -15.82 4.53 3.09
C SER A 185 -17.09 4.37 3.91
N HIS A 186 -17.22 3.29 4.66
CA HIS A 186 -18.33 3.08 5.60
C HIS A 186 -18.39 4.16 6.69
N ARG A 187 -17.25 4.66 7.14
CA ARG A 187 -17.18 5.75 8.11
C ARG A 187 -17.54 7.11 7.49
N LEU A 188 -17.12 7.37 6.26
CA LEU A 188 -17.39 8.63 5.55
C LEU A 188 -18.83 8.74 5.03
N GLN A 189 -19.44 7.62 4.61
CA GLN A 189 -20.75 7.61 3.98
C GLN A 189 -21.86 8.30 4.80
N PRO A 190 -22.06 8.01 6.10
CA PRO A 190 -23.09 8.70 6.90
C PRO A 190 -22.81 10.18 7.08
N ILE A 191 -21.53 10.60 7.10
CA ILE A 191 -21.12 12.00 7.17
C ILE A 191 -21.47 12.72 5.88
N LYS A 192 -21.13 12.13 4.72
CA LYS A 192 -21.52 12.64 3.39
C LYS A 192 -23.04 12.77 3.26
N HIS A 193 -23.79 11.76 3.68
CA HIS A 193 -25.27 11.81 3.61
C HIS A 193 -25.83 12.97 4.42
N LYS A 194 -25.30 13.26 5.61
CA LYS A 194 -25.73 14.42 6.40
C LYS A 194 -25.42 15.74 5.67
N LEU A 195 -24.23 15.86 5.10
CA LEU A 195 -23.83 17.06 4.35
C LEU A 195 -24.68 17.28 3.11
N VAL A 196 -24.92 16.22 2.32
CA VAL A 196 -25.80 16.28 1.14
C VAL A 196 -27.25 16.64 1.54
N ALA A 197 -27.76 16.08 2.65
CA ALA A 197 -29.09 16.43 3.15
C ALA A 197 -29.19 17.91 3.58
N LEU A 198 -28.15 18.48 4.19
CA LEU A 198 -28.11 19.90 4.53
C LEU A 198 -28.10 20.76 3.26
N ILE A 199 -27.26 20.44 2.27
CA ILE A 199 -27.19 21.13 0.98
C ILE A 199 -28.56 21.12 0.31
N ALA A 200 -29.19 19.95 0.15
CA ALA A 200 -30.47 19.81 -0.50
C ALA A 200 -31.60 20.63 0.19
N ARG A 201 -31.56 20.70 1.53
CA ARG A 201 -32.56 21.53 2.28
C ARG A 201 -32.34 23.03 2.09
N LEU A 202 -31.10 23.48 1.99
CA LEU A 202 -30.78 24.88 1.71
C LEU A 202 -31.16 25.27 0.28
N GLU A 203 -30.86 24.41 -0.71
CA GLU A 203 -31.27 24.61 -2.10
C GLU A 203 -32.80 24.71 -2.22
N ALA A 204 -33.52 23.75 -1.60
CA ALA A 204 -34.96 23.79 -1.60
C ALA A 204 -35.54 25.10 -0.96
N GLY A 205 -34.88 25.60 0.13
CA GLY A 205 -35.25 26.87 0.75
C GLY A 205 -35.01 28.10 -0.12
N ILE A 206 -34.05 28.05 -1.04
CA ILE A 206 -33.75 29.11 -2.01
C ILE A 206 -34.73 29.04 -3.18
N ASP A 207 -34.95 27.89 -3.78
CA ASP A 207 -35.78 27.69 -4.96
C ASP A 207 -37.27 27.96 -4.70
N PHE A 208 -37.74 27.64 -3.49
CA PHE A 208 -39.17 27.79 -3.10
C PHE A 208 -39.37 28.89 -2.06
N ALA A 209 -38.52 29.93 -2.04
CA ALA A 209 -38.63 31.06 -1.11
C ALA A 209 -39.98 31.80 -1.21
N GLU A 210 -40.69 31.72 -2.35
CA GLU A 210 -41.99 32.32 -2.58
C GLU A 210 -43.18 31.43 -2.15
N ASP A 211 -42.92 30.11 -1.85
CA ASP A 211 -43.95 29.09 -1.60
C ASP A 211 -44.12 28.69 -0.13
N ASP A 212 -43.86 29.59 0.84
CA ASP A 212 -43.93 29.30 2.30
C ASP A 212 -43.03 28.15 2.81
N VAL A 213 -41.99 27.75 2.05
CA VAL A 213 -40.99 26.81 2.54
C VAL A 213 -40.15 27.53 3.59
N SER A 214 -40.23 27.06 4.84
CA SER A 214 -39.54 27.73 5.95
C SER A 214 -38.02 27.66 5.76
N ILE A 215 -37.37 28.82 5.69
CA ILE A 215 -35.94 29.00 5.69
C ILE A 215 -35.40 28.33 6.95
N LEU A 216 -34.36 27.48 6.83
CA LEU A 216 -33.70 26.85 7.95
C LEU A 216 -33.13 27.89 8.92
N PRO A 217 -33.46 27.85 10.23
CA PRO A 217 -32.89 28.77 11.20
C PRO A 217 -31.36 28.57 11.29
N ASP A 218 -30.60 29.68 11.45
CA ASP A 218 -29.14 29.68 11.57
C ASP A 218 -28.62 28.65 12.62
N ALA A 219 -29.31 28.54 13.77
CA ALA A 219 -28.97 27.60 14.81
C ALA A 219 -29.03 26.11 14.36
N VAL A 220 -29.99 25.78 13.51
CA VAL A 220 -30.17 24.42 12.97
C VAL A 220 -29.08 24.13 11.92
N ILE A 221 -28.74 25.15 11.11
CA ILE A 221 -27.65 25.02 10.12
C ILE A 221 -26.34 24.79 10.85
N LEU A 222 -26.01 25.58 11.88
CA LEU A 222 -24.80 25.43 12.68
C LEU A 222 -24.71 24.04 13.35
N GLU A 223 -25.81 23.55 13.95
CA GLU A 223 -25.88 22.22 14.55
C GLU A 223 -25.58 21.11 13.49
N GLN A 224 -26.17 21.22 12.30
CA GLN A 224 -25.95 20.24 11.23
C GLN A 224 -24.52 20.30 10.66
N ILE A 225 -23.92 21.50 10.57
CA ILE A 225 -22.50 21.62 10.17
C ILE A 225 -21.60 20.98 11.24
N GLU A 226 -21.86 21.23 12.53
CA GLU A 226 -21.07 20.63 13.64
C GLU A 226 -21.19 19.08 13.64
N ASP A 227 -22.39 18.56 13.38
CA ASP A 227 -22.68 17.11 13.25
C ASP A 227 -21.87 16.43 12.13
N VAL A 228 -21.45 17.19 11.11
CA VAL A 228 -20.58 16.74 10.01
C VAL A 228 -19.12 16.97 10.35
N GLN A 229 -18.78 18.15 10.89
CA GLN A 229 -17.40 18.57 11.14
C GLN A 229 -16.72 17.76 12.25
N LYS A 230 -17.42 17.51 13.35
CA LYS A 230 -16.87 16.81 14.51
C LYS A 230 -16.32 15.43 14.18
N PRO A 231 -17.07 14.50 13.54
CA PRO A 231 -16.54 13.19 13.18
C PRO A 231 -15.41 13.24 12.14
N LEU A 232 -15.36 14.26 11.27
CA LEU A 232 -14.22 14.46 10.35
C LEU A 232 -12.97 14.91 11.11
N THR A 233 -13.12 15.79 12.09
CA THR A 233 -12.01 16.23 12.94
C THR A 233 -11.46 15.06 13.78
N GLU A 234 -12.34 14.24 14.34
CA GLU A 234 -11.95 13.01 15.05
C GLU A 234 -11.21 12.02 14.12
N LEU A 235 -11.68 11.91 12.87
CA LEU A 235 -11.01 11.08 11.87
C LEU A 235 -9.63 11.65 11.51
N ALA A 236 -9.51 12.97 11.30
CA ALA A 236 -8.25 13.64 11.02
C ALA A 236 -7.21 13.42 12.14
N ALA A 237 -7.65 13.44 13.40
CA ALA A 237 -6.77 13.19 14.55
C ALA A 237 -6.14 11.78 14.57
N THR A 238 -6.70 10.81 13.85
CA THR A 238 -6.12 9.46 13.76
C THR A 238 -4.91 9.37 12.83
N PHE A 239 -4.64 10.38 12.03
CA PHE A 239 -3.65 10.32 10.96
C PHE A 239 -2.22 10.13 11.46
N ALA A 240 -1.82 10.81 12.53
CA ALA A 240 -0.46 10.67 13.06
C ALA A 240 -0.11 9.21 13.37
N TYR A 241 -1.03 8.50 14.04
CA TYR A 241 -0.89 7.07 14.32
C TYR A 241 -1.04 6.21 13.07
N GLY A 242 -2.01 6.50 12.21
CA GLY A 242 -2.25 5.77 10.97
C GLY A 242 -1.06 5.85 10.00
N LYS A 243 -0.41 7.00 9.89
CA LYS A 243 0.82 7.19 9.11
C LYS A 243 1.94 6.29 9.62
N LEU A 244 2.13 6.21 10.95
CA LEU A 244 3.11 5.31 11.55
C LEU A 244 2.83 3.84 11.24
N VAL A 245 1.57 3.44 11.27
CA VAL A 245 1.17 2.08 10.90
C VAL A 245 1.48 1.80 9.44
N HIS A 246 1.25 2.76 8.54
CA HIS A 246 1.43 2.59 7.10
C HIS A 246 2.89 2.67 6.67
N GLU A 247 3.58 3.77 6.99
CA GLU A 247 4.95 4.05 6.53
C GLU A 247 6.01 3.39 7.42
N GLY A 248 5.65 3.10 8.68
CA GLY A 248 6.62 2.69 9.70
C GLY A 248 7.34 3.88 10.30
N LEU A 249 8.39 3.57 11.07
CA LEU A 249 9.23 4.54 11.77
C LEU A 249 10.70 4.30 11.43
N THR A 250 11.43 5.34 11.08
CA THR A 250 12.89 5.28 10.94
C THR A 250 13.56 5.74 12.24
N LEU A 251 14.30 4.86 12.90
CA LEU A 251 14.91 5.04 14.21
C LEU A 251 16.43 5.00 14.11
N ALA A 252 17.10 6.12 14.44
CA ALA A 252 18.55 6.18 14.53
C ALA A 252 19.02 5.93 15.98
N ILE A 253 20.05 5.10 16.17
CA ILE A 253 20.66 4.85 17.48
C ILE A 253 22.06 5.47 17.49
N ILE A 254 22.26 6.49 18.33
CA ILE A 254 23.52 7.23 18.47
C ILE A 254 24.06 7.19 19.89
N GLY A 255 25.29 7.62 20.07
CA GLY A 255 25.99 7.69 21.36
C GLY A 255 27.46 7.32 21.21
N ARG A 256 28.25 7.54 22.26
CA ARG A 256 29.69 7.22 22.27
C ARG A 256 30.01 5.74 21.99
N PRO A 257 31.24 5.39 21.65
CA PRO A 257 31.70 3.99 21.62
C PRO A 257 31.46 3.30 22.98
N ASN A 258 31.11 2.02 22.95
CA ASN A 258 30.95 1.15 24.13
C ASN A 258 29.82 1.49 25.11
N VAL A 259 28.93 2.46 24.84
CA VAL A 259 27.73 2.72 25.67
C VAL A 259 26.66 1.62 25.55
N GLY A 260 26.81 0.71 24.60
CA GLY A 260 25.93 -0.45 24.43
C GLY A 260 24.92 -0.33 23.29
N LYS A 261 25.16 0.53 22.29
CA LYS A 261 24.26 0.73 21.11
C LYS A 261 23.92 -0.58 20.42
N SER A 262 24.93 -1.37 20.02
CA SER A 262 24.71 -2.65 19.33
C SER A 262 24.02 -3.69 20.20
N SER A 263 24.24 -3.65 21.53
CA SER A 263 23.51 -4.52 22.47
C SER A 263 22.05 -4.12 22.58
N LEU A 264 21.77 -2.82 22.63
CA LEU A 264 20.41 -2.28 22.62
C LEU A 264 19.69 -2.58 21.30
N PHE A 265 20.37 -2.38 20.17
CA PHE A 265 19.90 -2.74 18.84
C PHE A 265 19.50 -4.23 18.80
N ASN A 266 20.39 -5.13 19.17
CA ASN A 266 20.11 -6.57 19.19
C ASN A 266 18.93 -6.91 20.11
N ARG A 267 18.82 -6.25 21.26
CA ARG A 267 17.71 -6.48 22.20
C ARG A 267 16.36 -5.98 21.67
N LEU A 268 16.33 -4.91 20.87
CA LEU A 268 15.15 -4.44 20.19
C LEU A 268 14.74 -5.42 19.07
N VAL A 269 15.70 -6.02 18.37
CA VAL A 269 15.52 -6.98 17.25
C VAL A 269 15.07 -8.38 17.75
N GLU A 270 15.47 -8.82 18.95
CA GLU A 270 15.35 -10.23 19.42
C GLU A 270 13.91 -10.76 19.47
N ARG A 271 12.88 -9.94 19.62
CA ARG A 271 11.51 -10.43 19.88
C ARG A 271 10.57 -10.45 18.69
N GLU A 272 10.77 -9.60 17.69
CA GLU A 272 9.82 -9.49 16.57
C GLU A 272 10.55 -9.03 15.29
N ARG A 273 11.27 -9.93 14.64
CA ARG A 273 11.74 -9.65 13.26
C ARG A 273 10.51 -9.51 12.36
N ALA A 274 10.32 -8.33 11.77
CA ALA A 274 9.41 -8.19 10.65
C ALA A 274 9.83 -9.15 9.53
N ILE A 275 8.88 -9.71 8.81
CA ILE A 275 9.17 -10.56 7.65
C ILE A 275 9.67 -9.64 6.54
N VAL A 276 10.98 -9.35 6.55
CA VAL A 276 11.59 -8.57 5.48
C VAL A 276 11.78 -9.51 4.30
N THR A 277 11.01 -9.32 3.25
CA THR A 277 11.36 -9.86 1.94
C THR A 277 12.64 -9.16 1.49
N ALA A 278 13.76 -9.88 1.52
CA ALA A 278 15.02 -9.40 1.00
C ALA A 278 14.82 -9.02 -0.49
N THR A 279 14.75 -7.75 -0.78
CA THR A 279 14.86 -7.27 -2.16
C THR A 279 16.31 -7.47 -2.59
N PRO A 280 16.60 -8.31 -3.59
CA PRO A 280 17.97 -8.52 -4.03
C PRO A 280 18.51 -7.23 -4.66
N GLY A 281 19.53 -6.60 -4.07
CA GLY A 281 20.23 -5.47 -4.69
C GLY A 281 20.80 -4.40 -3.78
N THR A 282 20.51 -4.39 -2.46
CA THR A 282 20.89 -3.26 -1.57
C THR A 282 22.01 -3.62 -0.55
N THR A 283 22.91 -4.53 -0.87
CA THR A 283 23.92 -5.06 0.07
C THR A 283 25.17 -4.19 0.24
N ARG A 284 25.16 -2.90 -0.08
CA ARG A 284 26.35 -2.03 0.06
C ARG A 284 26.20 -0.85 1.04
N ASP A 285 25.01 -0.60 1.59
CA ASP A 285 24.76 0.54 2.44
C ASP A 285 24.16 0.10 3.79
N LEU A 286 24.67 0.64 4.90
CA LEU A 286 24.18 0.66 6.28
C LEU A 286 23.49 -0.64 6.76
N VAL A 287 23.90 -1.17 7.90
CA VAL A 287 23.16 -2.24 8.58
C VAL A 287 21.80 -1.69 9.02
N THR A 288 20.79 -1.92 8.22
CA THR A 288 19.40 -1.57 8.53
C THR A 288 18.61 -2.85 8.75
N GLU A 289 17.96 -2.98 9.90
CA GLU A 289 17.02 -4.07 10.16
C GLU A 289 15.63 -3.46 10.45
N THR A 290 14.60 -4.09 9.92
CA THR A 290 13.22 -3.73 10.25
C THR A 290 12.70 -4.68 11.30
N VAL A 291 12.18 -4.12 12.40
CA VAL A 291 11.56 -4.86 13.51
C VAL A 291 10.11 -4.39 13.69
N ALA A 292 9.28 -5.21 14.30
CA ALA A 292 7.94 -4.79 14.70
C ALA A 292 7.95 -4.34 16.17
N ILE A 293 7.58 -3.10 16.45
CA ILE A 293 7.31 -2.64 17.81
C ILE A 293 5.80 -2.48 17.97
N GLU A 294 5.17 -3.35 18.74
CA GLU A 294 3.70 -3.43 18.88
C GLU A 294 2.98 -3.52 17.53
N GLY A 295 3.59 -4.21 16.57
CA GLY A 295 3.07 -4.42 15.23
C GLY A 295 3.41 -3.30 14.23
N ILE A 296 3.97 -2.18 14.65
CA ILE A 296 4.43 -1.09 13.77
C ILE A 296 5.85 -1.43 13.27
N PRO A 297 6.11 -1.38 11.94
CA PRO A 297 7.45 -1.61 11.43
C PRO A 297 8.37 -0.44 11.79
N VAL A 298 9.49 -0.76 12.41
CA VAL A 298 10.53 0.20 12.80
C VAL A 298 11.83 -0.17 12.09
N LYS A 299 12.27 0.69 11.19
CA LYS A 299 13.55 0.58 10.51
C LYS A 299 14.65 1.12 11.42
N LEU A 300 15.44 0.21 11.99
CA LEU A 300 16.56 0.56 12.85
C LEU A 300 17.81 0.83 12.01
N ILE A 301 18.46 1.97 12.24
CA ILE A 301 19.72 2.31 11.61
C ILE A 301 20.80 2.32 12.70
N ASP A 302 21.74 1.34 12.62
CA ASP A 302 22.89 1.26 13.53
C ASP A 302 24.05 2.11 13.00
N THR A 303 24.29 3.26 13.62
CA THR A 303 25.42 4.13 13.28
C THR A 303 26.78 3.56 13.73
N ALA A 304 26.82 2.56 14.63
CA ALA A 304 28.06 1.93 15.09
C ALA A 304 28.66 0.99 14.05
N GLY A 305 27.85 0.38 13.19
CA GLY A 305 28.30 -0.47 12.07
C GLY A 305 29.06 0.31 11.00
N ILE A 306 28.79 1.60 10.87
CA ILE A 306 29.43 2.48 9.86
C ILE A 306 30.91 2.69 10.16
N ARG A 307 31.30 2.76 11.45
CA ARG A 307 32.69 2.99 11.88
C ARG A 307 33.59 1.75 11.68
N ARG A 308 33.06 0.53 11.59
CA ARG A 308 33.84 -0.70 11.39
C ARG A 308 34.29 -0.94 9.94
N ALA A 309 33.68 -0.24 8.99
CA ALA A 309 33.98 -0.45 7.58
C ALA A 309 35.14 0.41 7.03
N HIS A 310 35.61 1.44 7.76
CA HIS A 310 36.67 2.31 7.30
C HIS A 310 37.55 2.81 8.43
N ASP A 311 38.73 2.21 8.57
CA ASP A 311 39.81 2.62 9.49
C ASP A 311 40.59 3.88 9.03
N GLU A 312 40.14 4.63 8.02
CA GLU A 312 40.93 5.73 7.44
C GLU A 312 40.20 7.05 7.17
N ALA A 313 39.13 7.41 7.83
CA ALA A 313 38.63 8.80 7.77
C ALA A 313 37.68 9.19 8.91
N GLU A 314 38.22 9.68 10.01
CA GLU A 314 37.49 10.20 11.17
C GLU A 314 36.48 11.30 10.79
N SER A 315 36.76 12.09 9.75
CA SER A 315 35.86 13.16 9.24
C SER A 315 34.69 12.65 8.38
N ILE A 316 34.80 11.49 7.72
CA ILE A 316 33.74 10.90 6.87
C ILE A 316 32.71 10.20 7.74
N GLY A 317 33.12 9.60 8.87
CA GLY A 317 32.22 8.91 9.81
C GLY A 317 31.21 9.88 10.47
N ILE A 318 31.64 11.08 10.85
CA ILE A 318 30.77 12.11 11.45
C ILE A 318 29.76 12.62 10.41
N ARG A 319 30.20 12.93 9.20
CA ARG A 319 29.31 13.41 8.12
C ARG A 319 28.23 12.39 7.78
N LYS A 320 28.58 11.09 7.68
CA LYS A 320 27.61 10.02 7.37
C LYS A 320 26.65 9.74 8.54
N SER A 321 27.08 9.94 9.77
CA SER A 321 26.20 9.92 10.95
C SER A 321 25.21 11.08 10.92
N LEU A 322 25.62 12.26 10.50
CA LEU A 322 24.78 13.44 10.35
C LEU A 322 23.75 13.29 9.20
N GLU A 323 24.15 12.70 8.07
CA GLU A 323 23.22 12.37 6.97
C GLU A 323 22.17 11.35 7.42
N THR A 324 22.56 10.33 8.18
CA THR A 324 21.64 9.33 8.74
C THR A 324 20.66 9.92 9.75
N LEU A 325 21.11 10.91 10.53
CA LEU A 325 20.26 11.66 11.45
C LEU A 325 19.23 12.52 10.70
N ALA A 326 19.55 12.97 9.48
CA ALA A 326 18.63 13.80 8.70
C ALA A 326 17.37 13.04 8.27
N ASP A 327 17.48 11.72 8.03
CA ASP A 327 16.41 10.86 7.56
C ASP A 327 15.66 10.13 8.68
N ALA A 328 16.08 10.29 9.95
CA ALA A 328 15.45 9.62 11.08
C ALA A 328 14.23 10.39 11.60
N ASP A 329 13.11 9.69 11.78
CA ASP A 329 11.90 10.23 12.42
C ASP A 329 12.09 10.39 13.93
N LEU A 330 12.91 9.53 14.55
CA LEU A 330 13.23 9.54 15.98
C LEU A 330 14.68 9.14 16.20
N VAL A 331 15.34 9.81 17.16
CA VAL A 331 16.71 9.53 17.57
C VAL A 331 16.75 8.95 18.97
N LEU A 332 17.40 7.79 19.15
CA LEU A 332 17.75 7.26 20.46
C LEU A 332 19.19 7.63 20.79
N LEU A 333 19.39 8.56 21.73
CA LEU A 333 20.69 8.87 22.28
C LEU A 333 20.98 7.96 23.45
N VAL A 334 21.95 7.06 23.28
CA VAL A 334 22.33 6.07 24.30
C VAL A 334 23.50 6.58 25.15
N LEU A 335 23.27 6.67 26.44
CA LEU A 335 24.27 7.07 27.46
C LEU A 335 24.60 5.88 28.34
N ASP A 336 25.84 5.84 28.85
CA ASP A 336 26.32 4.87 29.84
C ASP A 336 26.19 5.42 31.24
N VAL A 337 25.22 4.94 32.02
CA VAL A 337 24.96 5.46 33.39
C VAL A 337 26.07 5.10 34.40
N THR A 338 27.02 4.24 34.05
CA THR A 338 28.13 3.87 34.90
C THR A 338 29.27 4.93 34.92
N GLN A 339 29.16 5.93 34.05
CA GLN A 339 30.15 6.99 33.86
C GLN A 339 29.48 8.38 33.92
N PRO A 340 30.19 9.41 34.42
CA PRO A 340 29.68 10.78 34.31
C PRO A 340 29.58 11.19 32.83
N LEU A 341 28.68 12.11 32.52
CA LEU A 341 28.58 12.71 31.19
C LEU A 341 29.92 13.28 30.75
N SER A 342 30.31 12.94 29.53
CA SER A 342 31.52 13.51 28.92
C SER A 342 31.15 14.68 28.01
N GLN A 343 32.15 15.46 27.62
CA GLN A 343 31.95 16.54 26.65
C GLN A 343 31.31 16.04 25.33
N GLU A 344 31.70 14.83 24.85
CA GLU A 344 31.08 14.24 23.65
C GLU A 344 29.60 13.92 23.87
N ASP A 345 29.18 13.50 25.07
CA ASP A 345 27.75 13.27 25.38
C ASP A 345 26.99 14.59 25.43
N GLU A 346 27.57 15.66 25.95
CA GLU A 346 26.96 16.99 25.99
C GLU A 346 26.78 17.57 24.58
N GLU A 347 27.80 17.44 23.73
CA GLU A 347 27.72 17.83 22.31
C GLU A 347 26.61 17.06 21.54
N LEU A 348 26.49 15.74 21.77
CA LEU A 348 25.42 14.94 21.18
C LEU A 348 24.04 15.32 21.70
N LEU A 349 23.90 15.65 23.00
CA LEU A 349 22.65 16.12 23.60
C LEU A 349 22.21 17.46 22.99
N GLU A 350 23.15 18.39 22.76
CA GLU A 350 22.87 19.69 22.12
C GLU A 350 22.45 19.48 20.65
N GLU A 351 23.15 18.62 19.90
CA GLU A 351 22.86 18.36 18.50
C GLU A 351 21.48 17.70 18.27
N VAL A 352 21.10 16.80 19.18
CA VAL A 352 19.82 16.09 19.11
C VAL A 352 18.67 16.93 19.66
N GLY A 353 18.96 17.97 20.47
CA GLY A 353 17.97 18.77 21.21
C GLY A 353 16.90 19.47 20.36
N THR A 354 17.13 19.63 19.06
CA THR A 354 16.17 20.22 18.11
C THR A 354 15.29 19.23 17.38
N ARG A 355 15.48 17.92 17.62
CA ARG A 355 14.80 16.83 16.90
C ARG A 355 13.96 15.96 17.85
N PRO A 356 12.96 15.24 17.35
CA PRO A 356 12.30 14.20 18.13
C PRO A 356 13.33 13.18 18.62
N SER A 357 13.50 13.09 19.93
CA SER A 357 14.56 12.27 20.52
C SER A 357 14.18 11.70 21.87
N LEU A 358 14.79 10.56 22.21
CA LEU A 358 14.72 9.91 23.52
C LEU A 358 16.13 9.65 24.03
N VAL A 359 16.38 9.98 25.29
CA VAL A 359 17.64 9.65 25.96
C VAL A 359 17.49 8.30 26.65
N VAL A 360 18.34 7.35 26.25
CA VAL A 360 18.36 5.99 26.80
C VAL A 360 19.56 5.83 27.71
N GLU A 361 19.29 5.77 29.01
CA GLU A 361 20.29 5.51 30.03
C GLU A 361 20.51 4.01 30.16
N ASN A 362 21.59 3.50 29.54
CA ASN A 362 21.89 2.07 29.46
C ASN A 362 22.88 1.61 30.54
N LYS A 363 22.92 0.30 30.76
CA LYS A 363 23.76 -0.43 31.74
C LYS A 363 23.32 -0.23 33.19
N THR A 364 22.04 -0.06 33.44
CA THR A 364 21.47 0.07 34.79
C THR A 364 21.77 -1.14 35.69
N ASP A 365 22.01 -2.32 35.09
CA ASP A 365 22.42 -3.55 35.82
C ASP A 365 23.77 -3.44 36.54
N LEU A 366 24.57 -2.44 36.21
CA LEU A 366 25.87 -2.20 36.83
C LEU A 366 25.81 -1.09 37.93
N CYS A 367 24.68 -0.41 38.09
CA CYS A 367 24.48 0.60 39.09
C CYS A 367 23.93 0.01 40.39
N THR A 368 24.60 0.19 41.50
CA THR A 368 24.21 -0.30 42.82
C THR A 368 23.19 0.59 43.57
N GLN A 369 22.87 1.75 43.03
CA GLN A 369 21.84 2.64 43.57
C GLN A 369 20.89 3.10 42.48
N PRO A 370 19.56 3.12 42.73
CA PRO A 370 18.64 3.77 41.79
C PRO A 370 19.01 5.28 41.78
N SER A 371 19.31 5.82 40.62
CA SER A 371 19.56 7.27 40.43
C SER A 371 18.25 8.03 40.69
N ASN A 372 18.02 8.31 42.00
CA ASN A 372 17.00 9.22 42.49
C ASN A 372 17.59 10.64 42.53
N ASP A 373 18.24 11.06 41.46
CA ASP A 373 18.65 12.45 41.34
C ASP A 373 17.45 13.20 40.76
N GLY A 374 16.86 14.04 41.61
CA GLY A 374 15.72 14.92 41.30
C GLY A 374 16.06 16.00 40.27
N SER A 375 16.80 15.66 39.23
CA SER A 375 17.05 16.53 38.09
C SER A 375 15.78 16.66 37.28
N GLN A 376 15.37 17.90 37.11
CA GLN A 376 14.17 18.42 36.44
C GLN A 376 13.82 17.60 35.19
N PRO A 377 12.50 17.46 34.87
CA PRO A 377 12.08 16.88 33.60
C PRO A 377 12.62 17.77 32.48
N THR A 378 13.75 17.38 31.91
CA THR A 378 14.20 17.91 30.62
C THR A 378 13.16 17.57 29.61
N ALA A 379 12.89 18.44 28.64
CA ALA A 379 11.92 18.27 27.56
C ALA A 379 12.15 16.97 26.75
N MET A 380 13.29 16.30 26.95
CA MET A 380 13.63 14.97 26.41
C MET A 380 13.27 13.89 27.45
N GLY A 381 12.39 12.98 27.10
CA GLY A 381 12.09 11.79 27.91
C GLY A 381 13.36 10.97 28.16
N ARG A 382 13.69 10.69 29.43
CA ARG A 382 14.80 9.79 29.82
C ARG A 382 14.26 8.43 30.20
N ILE A 383 14.89 7.36 29.69
CA ILE A 383 14.47 5.99 29.95
C ILE A 383 15.68 5.16 30.35
N SER A 384 15.62 4.62 31.56
CA SER A 384 16.63 3.74 32.08
C SER A 384 16.45 2.31 31.57
N THR A 385 17.55 1.70 31.05
CA THR A 385 17.53 0.39 30.44
C THR A 385 18.78 -0.43 30.80
N SER A 386 18.65 -1.75 30.75
CA SER A 386 19.79 -2.65 30.63
C SER A 386 19.62 -3.51 29.38
N ALA A 387 20.39 -3.21 28.33
CA ALA A 387 20.42 -4.02 27.13
C ALA A 387 20.85 -5.47 27.42
N ARG A 388 21.59 -5.72 28.50
CA ARG A 388 22.05 -7.05 28.93
C ARG A 388 20.93 -7.88 29.56
N THR A 389 20.20 -7.33 30.52
CA THR A 389 19.14 -8.05 31.25
C THR A 389 17.78 -7.96 30.54
N GLY A 390 17.55 -6.91 29.73
CA GLY A 390 16.26 -6.59 29.12
C GLY A 390 15.37 -5.71 29.97
N GLU A 391 15.84 -5.29 31.14
CA GLU A 391 15.11 -4.36 32.01
C GLU A 391 14.94 -3.00 31.32
N GLY A 392 13.77 -2.36 31.46
CA GLY A 392 13.44 -1.08 30.84
C GLY A 392 13.11 -1.14 29.33
N ILE A 393 13.39 -2.26 28.63
CA ILE A 393 13.11 -2.37 27.19
C ILE A 393 11.62 -2.26 26.85
N PRO A 394 10.67 -2.86 27.60
CA PRO A 394 9.23 -2.63 27.35
C PRO A 394 8.84 -1.14 27.49
N ALA A 395 9.38 -0.45 28.51
CA ALA A 395 9.14 0.98 28.70
C ALA A 395 9.71 1.82 27.55
N LEU A 396 10.90 1.46 27.06
CA LEU A 396 11.52 2.10 25.90
C LEU A 396 10.66 1.94 24.65
N ARG A 397 10.14 0.74 24.37
CA ARG A 397 9.24 0.47 23.24
C ARG A 397 7.99 1.34 23.31
N ALA A 398 7.33 1.39 24.48
CA ALA A 398 6.15 2.22 24.69
C ALA A 398 6.46 3.72 24.51
N ALA A 399 7.64 4.17 24.95
CA ALA A 399 8.05 5.57 24.79
C ALA A 399 8.39 5.94 23.35
N ILE A 400 9.01 5.05 22.58
CA ILE A 400 9.25 5.24 21.15
C ILE A 400 7.94 5.53 20.44
N LEU A 401 6.92 4.68 20.63
CA LEU A 401 5.63 4.86 20.01
C LEU A 401 4.93 6.14 20.48
N ARG A 402 4.93 6.43 21.77
CA ARG A 402 4.30 7.64 22.34
C ARG A 402 4.92 8.93 21.81
N GLN A 403 6.24 8.97 21.67
CA GLN A 403 6.94 10.15 21.17
C GLN A 403 6.55 10.53 19.74
N VAL A 404 6.19 9.54 18.92
CA VAL A 404 5.88 9.76 17.49
C VAL A 404 4.38 9.83 17.24
N SER A 405 3.55 9.08 17.98
CA SER A 405 2.08 9.10 17.83
C SER A 405 1.40 10.23 18.60
N GLY A 406 2.12 10.92 19.48
CA GLY A 406 1.53 11.87 20.44
C GLY A 406 0.78 11.17 21.57
N ASP A 407 0.25 11.98 22.51
CA ASP A 407 -0.54 11.49 23.67
C ASP A 407 -1.94 10.99 23.31
N THR A 408 -2.31 11.03 22.03
CA THR A 408 -3.54 10.37 21.55
C THR A 408 -3.33 8.87 21.65
N GLY A 409 -3.76 8.28 22.78
CA GLY A 409 -3.69 6.84 23.03
C GLY A 409 -4.17 6.04 21.84
N MET A 410 -3.73 4.75 21.72
CA MET A 410 -4.14 3.86 20.64
C MET A 410 -5.63 4.04 20.35
N PRO A 411 -6.02 4.61 19.18
CA PRO A 411 -7.42 4.70 18.81
C PRO A 411 -7.94 3.26 18.80
N GLY A 412 -9.07 3.00 19.47
CA GLY A 412 -9.74 1.70 19.33
C GLY A 412 -9.83 1.37 17.83
N GLN A 413 -9.66 0.12 17.45
CA GLN A 413 -9.40 -0.47 16.12
C GLN A 413 -10.34 -0.07 14.96
N THR A 414 -10.93 1.10 14.95
CA THR A 414 -11.87 1.60 13.95
C THR A 414 -11.19 2.56 13.00
N ALA A 415 -11.33 2.29 11.70
CA ALA A 415 -10.93 3.06 10.52
C ALA A 415 -9.94 4.22 10.76
N LEU A 416 -8.66 3.97 10.53
CA LEU A 416 -7.57 4.94 10.64
C LEU A 416 -7.36 5.67 9.30
N LEU A 417 -6.97 6.95 9.33
CA LEU A 417 -6.38 7.61 8.18
C LEU A 417 -4.90 7.24 8.09
N THR A 418 -4.54 6.45 7.09
CA THR A 418 -3.16 5.99 6.87
C THR A 418 -2.47 6.74 5.73
N ASN A 419 -3.25 7.33 4.81
CA ASN A 419 -2.77 7.94 3.58
C ASN A 419 -2.78 9.48 3.69
N ALA A 420 -1.66 10.14 3.30
CA ALA A 420 -1.52 11.60 3.33
C ALA A 420 -2.51 12.32 2.40
N ARG A 421 -2.89 11.71 1.25
CA ARG A 421 -3.92 12.23 0.35
C ARG A 421 -5.26 12.33 1.07
N HIS A 422 -5.69 11.25 1.75
CA HIS A 422 -6.93 11.25 2.52
C HIS A 422 -6.91 12.29 3.65
N GLN A 423 -5.77 12.42 4.37
CA GLN A 423 -5.60 13.43 5.41
C GLN A 423 -5.77 14.84 4.86
N SER A 424 -5.14 15.17 3.73
CA SER A 424 -5.25 16.46 3.08
C SER A 424 -6.70 16.77 2.71
N LEU A 425 -7.41 15.82 2.11
CA LEU A 425 -8.81 15.97 1.68
C LEU A 425 -9.76 16.12 2.87
N VAL A 426 -9.59 15.34 3.95
CA VAL A 426 -10.39 15.52 5.18
C VAL A 426 -10.13 16.88 5.80
N THR A 427 -8.87 17.34 5.84
CA THR A 427 -8.52 18.66 6.39
C THR A 427 -9.14 19.80 5.56
N GLN A 428 -9.14 19.69 4.23
CA GLN A 428 -9.81 20.64 3.35
C GLN A 428 -11.32 20.69 3.61
N SER A 429 -11.96 19.53 3.76
CA SER A 429 -13.39 19.45 4.10
C SER A 429 -13.69 20.11 5.45
N VAL A 430 -12.89 19.85 6.50
CA VAL A 430 -13.03 20.47 7.81
C VAL A 430 -12.87 21.99 7.75
N ALA A 431 -11.89 22.49 6.98
CA ALA A 431 -11.66 23.92 6.79
C ALA A 431 -12.82 24.60 6.06
N ALA A 432 -13.39 23.97 5.03
CA ALA A 432 -14.56 24.48 4.32
C ALA A 432 -15.81 24.52 5.22
N LEU A 433 -16.01 23.51 6.09
CA LEU A 433 -17.09 23.51 7.08
C LEU A 433 -16.91 24.64 8.13
N ALA A 434 -15.67 24.91 8.55
CA ALA A 434 -15.40 26.05 9.44
C ALA A 434 -15.72 27.39 8.76
N ALA A 435 -15.36 27.57 7.48
CA ALA A 435 -15.76 28.74 6.70
C ALA A 435 -17.30 28.87 6.57
N ALA A 436 -17.99 27.75 6.38
CA ALA A 436 -19.45 27.73 6.38
C ALA A 436 -20.05 28.16 7.72
N GLN A 437 -19.49 27.75 8.86
CA GLN A 437 -19.92 28.20 10.20
C GLN A 437 -19.72 29.71 10.37
N ASP A 438 -18.57 30.24 9.95
CA ASP A 438 -18.27 31.68 9.99
C ASP A 438 -19.24 32.47 9.09
N ALA A 439 -19.56 31.93 7.91
CA ALA A 439 -20.53 32.52 6.97
C ALA A 439 -21.92 32.63 7.60
N VAL A 440 -22.40 31.61 8.30
CA VAL A 440 -23.68 31.65 9.03
C VAL A 440 -23.63 32.69 10.15
N ALA A 441 -22.53 32.75 10.92
CA ALA A 441 -22.37 33.68 12.05
C ALA A 441 -22.45 35.17 11.60
N ILE A 442 -21.94 35.50 10.40
CA ILE A 442 -22.02 36.85 9.82
C ILE A 442 -23.20 37.01 8.89
N ARG A 443 -24.14 36.07 8.86
CA ARG A 443 -25.39 36.08 8.10
C ARG A 443 -25.22 36.31 6.60
N ILE A 444 -24.27 35.59 6.00
CA ILE A 444 -24.12 35.57 4.55
C ILE A 444 -25.33 34.88 3.92
N PRO A 445 -25.81 35.34 2.72
CA PRO A 445 -26.89 34.67 1.98
C PRO A 445 -26.65 33.20 1.77
N HIS A 446 -27.69 32.36 1.82
CA HIS A 446 -27.60 30.90 1.73
C HIS A 446 -26.98 30.42 0.41
N GLU A 447 -27.13 31.18 -0.68
CA GLU A 447 -26.47 30.86 -1.98
C GLU A 447 -24.93 30.83 -1.88
N MET A 448 -24.38 31.74 -1.05
CA MET A 448 -22.93 31.76 -0.82
C MET A 448 -22.48 30.67 0.18
N LEU A 449 -23.35 30.39 1.17
CA LEU A 449 -23.07 29.27 2.12
C LEU A 449 -23.02 27.94 1.39
N LEU A 450 -23.87 27.72 0.36
CA LEU A 450 -23.83 26.49 -0.45
C LEU A 450 -22.47 26.27 -1.11
N LEU A 451 -21.76 27.33 -1.52
CA LEU A 451 -20.43 27.20 -2.10
C LEU A 451 -19.46 26.55 -1.11
N ASP A 452 -19.45 26.97 0.16
CA ASP A 452 -18.60 26.41 1.20
C ASP A 452 -18.97 24.96 1.52
N LEU A 453 -20.27 24.64 1.54
CA LEU A 453 -20.73 23.25 1.75
C LEU A 453 -20.35 22.34 0.59
N TYR A 454 -20.43 22.80 -0.67
CA TYR A 454 -19.93 22.05 -1.82
C TYR A 454 -18.41 21.90 -1.81
N ASN A 455 -17.67 22.93 -1.35
CA ASN A 455 -16.23 22.85 -1.15
C ASN A 455 -15.86 21.85 -0.03
N ALA A 456 -16.74 21.59 0.92
CA ALA A 456 -16.57 20.55 1.92
C ALA A 456 -16.93 19.15 1.38
N LEU A 457 -17.90 19.03 0.49
CA LEU A 457 -18.36 17.76 -0.07
C LEU A 457 -17.37 17.19 -1.09
N ARG A 458 -16.85 18.04 -1.99
CA ARG A 458 -15.95 17.63 -3.07
C ARG A 458 -14.74 16.81 -2.61
N PRO A 459 -13.98 17.22 -1.57
CA PRO A 459 -12.86 16.40 -1.06
C PRO A 459 -13.31 15.03 -0.56
N LEU A 460 -14.49 14.92 0.06
CA LEU A 460 -15.02 13.63 0.53
C LEU A 460 -15.41 12.70 -0.64
N ASP A 461 -15.89 13.26 -1.75
CA ASP A 461 -16.14 12.54 -2.99
C ASP A 461 -14.85 12.04 -3.63
N GLU A 462 -13.82 12.88 -3.61
CA GLU A 462 -12.50 12.55 -4.15
C GLU A 462 -11.79 11.43 -3.37
N ILE A 463 -11.99 11.33 -2.04
CA ILE A 463 -11.45 10.22 -1.24
C ILE A 463 -11.96 8.88 -1.77
N THR A 464 -13.25 8.77 -2.02
CA THR A 464 -13.90 7.52 -2.46
C THR A 464 -13.85 7.29 -3.97
N GLY A 465 -13.42 8.30 -4.74
CA GLY A 465 -13.35 8.22 -6.20
C GLY A 465 -14.67 8.50 -6.91
N ALA A 466 -15.67 9.09 -6.21
CA ALA A 466 -16.94 9.50 -6.84
C ALA A 466 -16.73 10.66 -7.84
N THR A 467 -15.74 11.50 -7.60
CA THR A 467 -15.27 12.56 -8.50
C THR A 467 -13.74 12.56 -8.51
N THR A 468 -13.12 11.97 -9.52
CA THR A 468 -11.66 11.92 -9.66
C THR A 468 -11.25 12.33 -11.07
N ASN A 469 -10.12 13.02 -11.16
CA ASN A 469 -9.47 13.32 -12.44
C ASN A 469 -8.62 12.14 -12.87
N ASP A 470 -8.50 11.91 -14.18
CA ASP A 470 -7.69 10.83 -14.78
C ASP A 470 -6.23 10.89 -14.31
N ASP A 471 -5.64 12.09 -14.16
CA ASP A 471 -4.27 12.28 -13.68
C ASP A 471 -4.05 11.72 -12.26
N ILE A 472 -5.06 11.82 -11.37
CA ILE A 472 -5.00 11.27 -10.01
C ILE A 472 -5.08 9.75 -10.05
N LEU A 473 -5.93 9.19 -10.90
CA LEU A 473 -6.03 7.73 -11.10
C LEU A 473 -4.73 7.18 -11.63
N ASP A 474 -4.16 7.79 -12.65
CA ASP A 474 -2.88 7.39 -13.23
C ASP A 474 -1.75 7.42 -12.18
N LEU A 475 -1.69 8.45 -11.34
CA LEU A 475 -0.70 8.55 -10.27
C LEU A 475 -0.84 7.42 -9.24
N ILE A 476 -2.06 7.12 -8.81
CA ILE A 476 -2.31 6.05 -7.83
C ILE A 476 -1.93 4.69 -8.42
N PHE A 477 -2.46 4.35 -9.61
CA PHE A 477 -2.29 3.03 -10.19
C PHE A 477 -0.90 2.77 -10.79
N SER A 478 -0.17 3.81 -11.24
CA SER A 478 1.22 3.68 -11.71
C SER A 478 2.19 3.14 -10.65
N THR A 479 1.84 3.29 -9.37
CA THR A 479 2.64 2.79 -8.24
C THR A 479 2.43 1.32 -7.92
N PHE A 480 1.48 0.65 -8.58
CA PHE A 480 1.18 -0.77 -8.37
C PHE A 480 2.12 -1.68 -9.17
N CYS A 481 2.21 -2.94 -8.73
CA CYS A 481 2.89 -3.96 -9.51
C CYS A 481 2.07 -4.34 -10.76
N ILE A 482 2.75 -4.70 -11.86
CA ILE A 482 2.12 -5.30 -13.04
C ILE A 482 1.47 -6.63 -12.64
N GLY A 483 0.22 -6.85 -13.06
CA GLY A 483 -0.53 -8.07 -12.71
C GLY A 483 -1.48 -7.90 -11.51
N LYS A 484 -1.60 -6.66 -10.98
CA LYS A 484 -2.53 -6.28 -9.91
C LYS A 484 -3.49 -5.19 -10.35
#